data_8531789db747ae2b99c47f2a46f846bc
#
_entry.id   8531789db747ae2b99c47f2a46f846bc
#
_cell.length_a   1.000
_cell.length_b   1.000
_cell.length_c   1.000
_cell.angle_alpha   90.00
_cell.angle_beta   90.00
_cell.angle_gamma   90.00
#
_symmetry.space_group_name_H-M   'P 1'
#
loop_
_entity.id
_entity.type
_entity.pdbx_description
1 polymer ?
#
loop_
_entity_poly.entity_id
_entity_poly.type
_entity_poly.pdbx_seq_one_letter_code
_entity_poly.pdbx_strand_id
1 'polypeptide(L)'
;MSTSYENQLNNWIDKEKIGVNLLNTVGTLMYDKGIELVLFRRQLLEIGVSELMNYISYANNVVGRENNIETTNLLAKHMLEMNLAPSKIDIGLLTAEYIETNSTDEKKFLSDKLSHIVDADTSSKNAKDVILYGFGRIGRLAARELIKQAGKGQQLRLKGIVIRRLNDAQIIKRADLLRTDSVHGSFKGVINVDLQNQSIIVNGQVIRFINGIEPESIDYTQYGINDALLIDNTGAFTDKESLSRHLRSKGVSKVLLTAPGKEIPNIVYGINSQGIDIENTNIFSAASCTTNCIAPILHIIENKYGVKKGHLETVHAYTNDQNLLDNMHKKPRRGRSAAINMVITSTGAGKAVTKVIPSLKGKLSANAVRVPTPNVSLAILKLSLNNKTSVKDINNTMRNAALHGNLVNQINYQVEPDLVSTDIIGNTCCAVYDSNATICTDDGQDVVLYIWYDNEFGYTKQVIRLAKQIAKVRRLTYY
;
A
#
# COMPACT_ATOMS: atom_id res chain seq x y z
N MET A 1 -47.50 2.79 -7.96
CA MET A 1 -46.10 3.24 -8.21
C MET A 1 -45.46 3.96 -7.02
N SER A 2 -46.20 4.81 -6.24
CA SER A 2 -45.67 5.48 -5.05
C SER A 2 -45.22 4.50 -3.94
N THR A 3 -45.98 3.44 -3.69
CA THR A 3 -45.65 2.41 -2.68
C THR A 3 -44.31 1.67 -2.97
N SER A 4 -43.93 1.49 -4.20
CA SER A 4 -42.64 0.83 -4.53
C SER A 4 -41.46 1.76 -4.26
N TYR A 5 -41.55 3.05 -4.58
CA TYR A 5 -40.49 4.03 -4.34
C TYR A 5 -40.29 4.26 -2.83
N GLU A 6 -41.34 4.50 -2.09
CA GLU A 6 -41.29 4.75 -0.64
C GLU A 6 -40.72 3.50 0.10
N ASN A 7 -41.13 2.31 -0.29
CA ASN A 7 -40.59 1.08 0.31
C ASN A 7 -39.10 0.93 0.02
N GLN A 8 -38.64 1.21 -1.20
CA GLN A 8 -37.21 1.18 -1.53
C GLN A 8 -36.43 2.25 -0.75
N LEU A 9 -36.99 3.47 -0.64
CA LEU A 9 -36.35 4.55 0.12
C LEU A 9 -36.26 4.20 1.61
N ASN A 10 -37.33 3.69 2.22
CA ASN A 10 -37.34 3.29 3.62
C ASN A 10 -36.33 2.16 3.88
N ASN A 11 -36.26 1.15 3.02
CA ASN A 11 -35.27 0.08 3.12
C ASN A 11 -33.83 0.63 3.01
N TRP A 12 -33.60 1.61 2.15
CA TRP A 12 -32.30 2.26 2.04
C TRP A 12 -31.96 3.04 3.32
N ILE A 13 -32.90 3.83 3.85
CA ILE A 13 -32.72 4.60 5.10
C ILE A 13 -32.38 3.65 6.26
N ASP A 14 -33.06 2.50 6.36
CA ASP A 14 -32.77 1.52 7.43
C ASP A 14 -31.37 0.93 7.27
N LYS A 15 -30.93 0.65 6.06
CA LYS A 15 -29.53 0.23 5.78
C LYS A 15 -28.53 1.33 6.13
N GLU A 16 -28.82 2.59 5.84
CA GLU A 16 -27.96 3.71 6.24
C GLU A 16 -27.81 3.81 7.76
N LYS A 17 -28.89 3.66 8.54
CA LYS A 17 -28.84 3.64 10.01
C LYS A 17 -27.94 2.50 10.53
N ILE A 18 -28.07 1.31 9.94
CA ILE A 18 -27.22 0.17 10.28
C ILE A 18 -25.75 0.47 9.91
N GLY A 19 -25.52 1.11 8.76
CA GLY A 19 -24.19 1.52 8.33
C GLY A 19 -23.52 2.50 9.28
N VAL A 20 -24.26 3.50 9.78
CA VAL A 20 -23.76 4.44 10.80
C VAL A 20 -23.35 3.68 12.07
N ASN A 21 -24.19 2.73 12.54
CA ASN A 21 -23.87 1.91 13.71
C ASN A 21 -22.65 1.05 13.50
N LEU A 22 -22.49 0.42 12.32
CA LEU A 22 -21.32 -0.37 11.98
C LEU A 22 -20.05 0.49 11.98
N LEU A 23 -20.08 1.68 11.37
CA LEU A 23 -18.91 2.56 11.34
C LEU A 23 -18.52 3.04 12.74
N ASN A 24 -19.49 3.28 13.63
CA ASN A 24 -19.20 3.56 15.03
C ASN A 24 -18.50 2.37 15.72
N THR A 25 -18.99 1.15 15.49
CA THR A 25 -18.37 -0.08 16.01
C THR A 25 -16.95 -0.26 15.47
N VAL A 26 -16.72 0.00 14.17
CA VAL A 26 -15.39 -0.02 13.54
C VAL A 26 -14.44 0.95 14.25
N GLY A 27 -14.89 2.16 14.55
CA GLY A 27 -14.11 3.17 15.29
C GLY A 27 -13.75 2.68 16.70
N THR A 28 -14.72 2.18 17.46
CA THR A 28 -14.50 1.66 18.82
C THR A 28 -13.51 0.49 18.81
N LEU A 29 -13.68 -0.49 17.91
CA LEU A 29 -12.75 -1.62 17.77
C LEU A 29 -11.32 -1.15 17.46
N MET A 30 -11.18 -0.15 16.58
CA MET A 30 -9.85 0.36 16.21
C MET A 30 -9.17 1.11 17.35
N TYR A 31 -9.86 2.09 17.96
CA TYR A 31 -9.24 3.01 18.92
C TYR A 31 -9.08 2.41 20.32
N ASP A 32 -10.05 1.61 20.77
CA ASP A 32 -10.06 1.07 22.11
C ASP A 32 -9.40 -0.32 22.21
N LYS A 33 -9.47 -1.12 21.14
CA LYS A 33 -8.94 -2.50 21.11
C LYS A 33 -7.80 -2.72 20.12
N GLY A 34 -7.53 -1.76 19.21
CA GLY A 34 -6.50 -1.90 18.19
C GLY A 34 -6.86 -2.89 17.07
N ILE A 35 -8.15 -3.16 16.88
CA ILE A 35 -8.68 -4.08 15.88
C ILE A 35 -9.08 -3.28 14.63
N GLU A 36 -8.37 -3.51 13.54
CA GLU A 36 -8.67 -2.90 12.23
C GLU A 36 -9.61 -3.83 11.45
N LEU A 37 -10.84 -3.38 11.20
CA LEU A 37 -11.76 -4.10 10.33
C LEU A 37 -11.58 -3.68 8.88
N VAL A 38 -11.64 -4.67 7.99
CA VAL A 38 -11.68 -4.48 6.53
C VAL A 38 -12.82 -5.32 5.95
N LEU A 39 -13.32 -4.94 4.77
CA LEU A 39 -14.30 -5.70 4.02
C LEU A 39 -13.68 -6.10 2.68
N PHE A 40 -13.38 -7.38 2.52
CA PHE A 40 -12.58 -7.90 1.40
C PHE A 40 -11.35 -7.03 1.11
N ARG A 41 -10.52 -6.83 2.14
CA ARG A 41 -9.28 -6.02 2.16
C ARG A 41 -9.47 -4.50 2.09
N ARG A 42 -10.68 -4.00 1.81
CA ARG A 42 -10.99 -2.57 1.78
C ARG A 42 -11.14 -2.03 3.19
N GLN A 43 -10.43 -0.96 3.49
CA GLN A 43 -10.41 -0.37 4.84
C GLN A 43 -11.76 0.28 5.17
N LEU A 44 -12.27 0.01 6.38
CA LEU A 44 -13.55 0.57 6.85
C LEU A 44 -13.39 1.82 7.72
N LEU A 45 -12.16 2.18 8.10
CA LEU A 45 -11.91 3.39 8.88
C LEU A 45 -11.90 4.61 7.94
N GLU A 46 -12.51 5.71 8.40
CA GLU A 46 -12.58 7.01 7.68
C GLU A 46 -13.38 6.98 6.36
N ILE A 47 -14.30 6.03 6.19
CA ILE A 47 -15.22 5.98 5.06
C ILE A 47 -16.64 6.45 5.45
N GLY A 48 -17.43 6.82 4.45
CA GLY A 48 -18.86 7.09 4.61
C GLY A 48 -19.73 5.85 4.40
N VAL A 49 -21.00 5.93 4.78
CA VAL A 49 -21.95 4.83 4.63
C VAL A 49 -22.13 4.41 3.16
N SER A 50 -22.19 5.38 2.24
CA SER A 50 -22.32 5.08 0.81
C SER A 50 -21.12 4.26 0.27
N GLU A 51 -19.91 4.56 0.73
CA GLU A 51 -18.72 3.81 0.36
C GLU A 51 -18.75 2.39 0.96
N LEU A 52 -19.21 2.24 2.22
CA LEU A 52 -19.44 0.95 2.85
C LEU A 52 -20.43 0.09 2.04
N MET A 53 -21.55 0.68 1.59
CA MET A 53 -22.54 -0.02 0.77
C MET A 53 -21.97 -0.46 -0.59
N ASN A 54 -21.11 0.37 -1.19
CA ASN A 54 -20.38 0.00 -2.41
C ASN A 54 -19.43 -1.19 -2.17
N TYR A 55 -18.80 -1.29 -0.99
CA TYR A 55 -17.97 -2.45 -0.66
C TYR A 55 -18.78 -3.74 -0.49
N ILE A 56 -19.99 -3.66 0.08
CA ILE A 56 -20.91 -4.80 0.16
C ILE A 56 -21.37 -5.22 -1.24
N SER A 57 -21.71 -4.25 -2.10
CA SER A 57 -22.04 -4.54 -3.50
C SER A 57 -20.86 -5.18 -4.24
N TYR A 58 -19.64 -4.73 -4.02
CA TYR A 58 -18.42 -5.34 -4.56
C TYR A 58 -18.26 -6.80 -4.09
N ALA A 59 -18.52 -7.09 -2.82
CA ALA A 59 -18.48 -8.45 -2.28
C ALA A 59 -19.42 -9.38 -3.05
N ASN A 60 -20.67 -8.95 -3.26
CA ASN A 60 -21.69 -9.74 -3.93
C ASN A 60 -21.41 -9.89 -5.44
N ASN A 61 -21.01 -8.84 -6.12
CA ASN A 61 -20.95 -8.81 -7.59
C ASN A 61 -19.59 -9.21 -8.16
N VAL A 62 -18.49 -8.85 -7.49
CA VAL A 62 -17.13 -9.07 -8.00
C VAL A 62 -16.44 -10.23 -7.29
N VAL A 63 -16.51 -10.26 -5.95
CA VAL A 63 -15.96 -11.39 -5.18
C VAL A 63 -16.83 -12.62 -5.35
N GLY A 64 -18.14 -12.44 -5.53
CA GLY A 64 -19.10 -13.53 -5.70
C GLY A 64 -19.38 -14.26 -4.39
N ARG A 65 -19.32 -13.55 -3.25
CA ARG A 65 -19.63 -14.07 -1.93
C ARG A 65 -20.70 -13.22 -1.26
N GLU A 66 -21.76 -13.87 -0.80
CA GLU A 66 -22.90 -13.19 -0.20
C GLU A 66 -22.51 -12.38 1.02
N ASN A 67 -22.94 -11.12 1.03
CA ASN A 67 -22.70 -10.19 2.11
C ASN A 67 -23.88 -9.24 2.28
N ASN A 68 -24.22 -8.92 3.51
CA ASN A 68 -25.23 -7.93 3.84
C ASN A 68 -24.81 -7.12 5.08
N ILE A 69 -25.35 -5.92 5.19
CA ILE A 69 -24.94 -4.99 6.23
C ILE A 69 -25.44 -5.39 7.63
N GLU A 70 -26.57 -6.05 7.69
CA GLU A 70 -27.22 -6.53 8.90
C GLU A 70 -26.33 -7.54 9.63
N THR A 71 -25.93 -8.59 8.94
CA THR A 71 -25.05 -9.63 9.48
C THR A 71 -23.65 -9.08 9.77
N THR A 72 -23.10 -8.23 8.89
CA THR A 72 -21.81 -7.60 9.11
C THR A 72 -21.80 -6.77 10.40
N ASN A 73 -22.86 -5.97 10.64
CA ASN A 73 -22.99 -5.18 11.85
C ASN A 73 -23.19 -6.03 13.10
N LEU A 74 -23.95 -7.13 12.99
CA LEU A 74 -24.18 -8.08 14.09
C LEU A 74 -22.85 -8.71 14.54
N LEU A 75 -22.08 -9.28 13.60
CA LEU A 75 -20.78 -9.88 13.91
C LEU A 75 -19.79 -8.84 14.49
N ALA A 76 -19.74 -7.63 13.93
CA ALA A 76 -18.88 -6.56 14.45
C ALA A 76 -19.23 -6.19 15.91
N LYS A 77 -20.52 -6.15 16.27
CA LYS A 77 -20.97 -5.90 17.64
C LYS A 77 -20.53 -7.01 18.60
N HIS A 78 -20.66 -8.26 18.23
CA HIS A 78 -20.19 -9.37 19.08
C HIS A 78 -18.66 -9.33 19.30
N MET A 79 -17.89 -8.86 18.32
CA MET A 79 -16.44 -8.67 18.49
C MET A 79 -16.08 -7.62 19.56
N LEU A 80 -16.96 -6.64 19.84
CA LEU A 80 -16.75 -5.69 20.95
C LEU A 80 -16.77 -6.39 22.33
N GLU A 81 -17.53 -7.46 22.47
CA GLU A 81 -17.65 -8.21 23.72
C GLU A 81 -16.52 -9.23 23.92
N MET A 82 -15.81 -9.58 22.85
CA MET A 82 -14.73 -10.57 22.87
C MET A 82 -13.41 -9.96 23.33
N ASN A 83 -12.57 -10.76 24.00
CA ASN A 83 -11.19 -10.39 24.31
C ASN A 83 -10.27 -10.71 23.11
N LEU A 84 -10.30 -9.85 22.11
CA LEU A 84 -9.49 -9.98 20.90
C LEU A 84 -8.20 -9.17 21.04
N ALA A 85 -7.07 -9.79 20.74
CA ALA A 85 -5.80 -9.09 20.61
C ALA A 85 -5.78 -8.10 19.44
N PRO A 86 -4.95 -7.03 19.48
CA PRO A 86 -4.77 -6.10 18.36
C PRO A 86 -4.49 -6.84 17.05
N SER A 87 -5.40 -6.67 16.08
CA SER A 87 -5.45 -7.50 14.88
C SER A 87 -6.01 -6.75 13.68
N LYS A 88 -5.93 -7.37 12.51
CA LYS A 88 -6.62 -6.91 11.30
C LYS A 88 -7.51 -8.03 10.80
N ILE A 89 -8.81 -7.78 10.77
CA ILE A 89 -9.82 -8.80 10.54
C ILE A 89 -10.67 -8.42 9.33
N ASP A 90 -10.84 -9.35 8.39
CA ASP A 90 -11.74 -9.20 7.25
C ASP A 90 -13.16 -9.60 7.66
N ILE A 91 -13.93 -8.58 8.07
CA ILE A 91 -15.32 -8.78 8.47
C ILE A 91 -16.21 -9.20 7.29
N GLY A 92 -15.85 -8.80 6.06
CA GLY A 92 -16.56 -9.24 4.86
C GLY A 92 -16.40 -10.74 4.62
N LEU A 93 -15.19 -11.28 4.80
CA LEU A 93 -14.95 -12.73 4.74
C LEU A 93 -15.71 -13.46 5.84
N LEU A 94 -15.64 -12.98 7.09
CA LEU A 94 -16.39 -13.58 8.22
C LEU A 94 -17.90 -13.58 7.97
N THR A 95 -18.45 -12.47 7.43
CA THR A 95 -19.88 -12.38 7.10
C THR A 95 -20.27 -13.42 6.06
N ALA A 96 -19.48 -13.53 4.98
CA ALA A 96 -19.74 -14.51 3.93
C ALA A 96 -19.69 -15.96 4.47
N GLU A 97 -18.67 -16.28 5.25
CA GLU A 97 -18.53 -17.62 5.86
C GLU A 97 -19.65 -17.92 6.86
N TYR A 98 -20.10 -16.92 7.64
CA TYR A 98 -21.22 -17.07 8.55
C TYR A 98 -22.51 -17.42 7.81
N ILE A 99 -22.81 -16.69 6.73
CA ILE A 99 -23.98 -16.97 5.87
C ILE A 99 -23.87 -18.34 5.22
N GLU A 100 -22.73 -18.70 4.66
CA GLU A 100 -22.50 -19.99 3.99
C GLU A 100 -22.64 -21.20 4.94
N THR A 101 -22.24 -21.05 6.20
CA THR A 101 -22.34 -22.12 7.20
C THR A 101 -23.74 -22.25 7.81
N ASN A 102 -24.66 -21.33 7.51
CA ASN A 102 -25.98 -21.25 8.16
C ASN A 102 -25.92 -21.37 9.69
N SER A 103 -24.86 -20.80 10.29
CA SER A 103 -24.69 -20.80 11.74
C SER A 103 -25.77 -19.94 12.40
N THR A 104 -26.23 -20.34 13.57
CA THR A 104 -27.21 -19.59 14.38
C THR A 104 -26.61 -19.07 15.69
N ASP A 105 -25.30 -19.31 15.92
CA ASP A 105 -24.56 -18.85 17.11
C ASP A 105 -23.34 -18.03 16.65
N GLU A 106 -23.52 -16.72 16.65
CA GLU A 106 -22.50 -15.75 16.20
C GLU A 106 -21.26 -15.78 17.10
N LYS A 107 -21.45 -15.93 18.41
CA LYS A 107 -20.35 -15.91 19.38
C LYS A 107 -19.45 -17.13 19.23
N LYS A 108 -20.07 -18.29 19.10
CA LYS A 108 -19.33 -19.54 18.86
C LYS A 108 -18.61 -19.50 17.53
N PHE A 109 -19.30 -19.08 16.46
CA PHE A 109 -18.71 -18.95 15.12
C PHE A 109 -17.46 -18.04 15.16
N LEU A 110 -17.58 -16.83 15.76
CA LEU A 110 -16.46 -15.89 15.87
C LEU A 110 -15.32 -16.45 16.73
N SER A 111 -15.64 -17.14 17.85
CA SER A 111 -14.61 -17.75 18.69
C SER A 111 -13.83 -18.83 17.96
N ASP A 112 -14.50 -19.66 17.18
CA ASP A 112 -13.87 -20.72 16.40
C ASP A 112 -12.98 -20.14 15.29
N LYS A 113 -13.51 -19.17 14.52
CA LYS A 113 -12.78 -18.53 13.40
C LYS A 113 -11.60 -17.67 13.85
N LEU A 114 -11.75 -16.98 14.97
CA LEU A 114 -10.74 -16.05 15.50
C LEU A 114 -9.92 -16.66 16.66
N SER A 115 -9.94 -17.98 16.83
CA SER A 115 -9.28 -18.68 17.94
C SER A 115 -7.80 -18.30 18.14
N HIS A 116 -7.08 -18.00 17.05
CA HIS A 116 -5.69 -17.55 17.11
C HIS A 116 -5.51 -16.07 17.48
N ILE A 117 -6.61 -15.31 17.61
CA ILE A 117 -6.64 -13.88 17.99
C ILE A 117 -7.24 -13.71 19.38
N VAL A 118 -8.19 -14.60 19.76
CA VAL A 118 -8.80 -14.59 21.09
C VAL A 118 -7.73 -14.87 22.13
N ASP A 119 -7.65 -14.05 23.17
CA ASP A 119 -6.71 -14.12 24.29
C ASP A 119 -5.22 -14.22 23.89
N ALA A 120 -4.87 -13.85 22.65
CA ALA A 120 -3.49 -13.91 22.21
C ALA A 120 -2.62 -12.84 22.90
N ASP A 121 -1.46 -13.25 23.40
CA ASP A 121 -0.50 -12.33 24.01
C ASP A 121 0.22 -11.50 22.93
N THR A 122 -0.01 -10.20 22.98
CA THR A 122 0.67 -9.21 22.13
C THR A 122 1.38 -8.13 22.95
N SER A 123 1.55 -8.34 24.26
CA SER A 123 2.15 -7.38 25.21
C SER A 123 3.57 -6.97 24.82
N SER A 124 4.32 -7.82 24.12
CA SER A 124 5.69 -7.57 23.66
C SER A 124 5.78 -6.66 22.41
N LYS A 125 4.65 -6.35 21.75
CA LYS A 125 4.63 -5.57 20.51
C LYS A 125 4.42 -4.08 20.78
N ASN A 126 5.50 -3.40 21.19
CA ASN A 126 5.49 -1.95 21.30
C ASN A 126 5.53 -1.27 19.93
N ALA A 127 4.88 -0.11 19.83
CA ALA A 127 4.93 0.69 18.62
C ALA A 127 6.37 1.12 18.31
N LYS A 128 6.83 0.96 17.08
CA LYS A 128 8.14 1.37 16.60
C LYS A 128 8.13 2.84 16.21
N ASP A 129 9.06 3.62 16.71
CA ASP A 129 9.25 5.00 16.28
C ASP A 129 9.76 5.05 14.84
N VAL A 130 9.22 5.98 14.05
CA VAL A 130 9.57 6.19 12.64
C VAL A 130 10.05 7.60 12.42
N ILE A 131 11.12 7.73 11.65
CA ILE A 131 11.64 8.99 11.14
C ILE A 131 11.49 8.98 9.62
N LEU A 132 10.90 10.01 9.03
CA LEU A 132 10.91 10.22 7.59
C LEU A 132 12.07 11.16 7.24
N TYR A 133 13.06 10.64 6.55
CA TYR A 133 14.18 11.45 6.03
C TYR A 133 13.82 11.91 4.61
N GLY A 134 13.49 13.20 4.47
CA GLY A 134 12.88 13.77 3.27
C GLY A 134 11.35 13.78 3.31
N PHE A 135 10.76 14.90 2.92
CA PHE A 135 9.31 15.13 2.95
C PHE A 135 8.80 15.61 1.58
N GLY A 136 9.21 14.88 0.53
CA GLY A 136 8.70 14.99 -0.83
C GLY A 136 7.35 14.29 -1.00
N ARG A 137 6.98 13.91 -2.22
CA ARG A 137 5.69 13.23 -2.52
C ARG A 137 5.54 11.93 -1.73
N ILE A 138 6.49 11.00 -1.86
CA ILE A 138 6.45 9.71 -1.15
C ILE A 138 6.49 9.92 0.38
N GLY A 139 7.35 10.80 0.89
CA GLY A 139 7.41 11.08 2.33
C GLY A 139 6.10 11.62 2.90
N ARG A 140 5.37 12.48 2.15
CA ARG A 140 4.05 12.98 2.59
C ARG A 140 2.97 11.90 2.54
N LEU A 141 2.97 11.05 1.53
CA LEU A 141 2.04 9.91 1.46
C LEU A 141 2.33 8.89 2.57
N ALA A 142 3.61 8.62 2.86
CA ALA A 142 4.01 7.78 3.99
C ALA A 142 3.54 8.40 5.32
N ALA A 143 3.68 9.72 5.51
CA ALA A 143 3.18 10.40 6.69
C ALA A 143 1.66 10.25 6.83
N ARG A 144 0.88 10.48 5.78
CA ARG A 144 -0.58 10.28 5.77
C ARG A 144 -0.95 8.86 6.22
N GLU A 145 -0.24 7.85 5.75
CA GLU A 145 -0.50 6.44 6.12
C GLU A 145 -0.08 6.10 7.56
N LEU A 146 1.02 6.65 8.04
CA LEU A 146 1.48 6.44 9.40
C LEU A 146 0.56 7.09 10.43
N ILE A 147 0.03 8.28 10.12
CA ILE A 147 -0.84 9.04 11.01
C ILE A 147 -2.21 8.38 11.20
N LYS A 148 -2.73 7.67 10.19
CA LYS A 148 -4.00 6.93 10.29
C LYS A 148 -4.01 5.85 11.37
N GLN A 149 -2.84 5.40 11.80
CA GLN A 149 -2.69 4.29 12.74
C GLN A 149 -2.60 4.79 14.20
N ALA A 150 -3.62 5.47 14.68
CA ALA A 150 -3.72 5.91 16.06
C ALA A 150 -4.38 4.85 16.98
N GLY A 151 -4.34 5.07 18.30
CA GLY A 151 -5.02 4.26 19.30
C GLY A 151 -4.23 3.02 19.76
N LYS A 152 -4.92 2.12 20.47
CA LYS A 152 -4.35 0.83 20.92
C LYS A 152 -3.94 0.01 19.70
N GLY A 153 -2.82 -0.67 19.78
CA GLY A 153 -2.29 -1.45 18.65
C GLY A 153 -1.67 -0.60 17.54
N GLN A 154 -1.33 0.66 17.80
CA GLN A 154 -0.47 1.44 16.92
C GLN A 154 0.83 0.68 16.66
N GLN A 155 1.19 0.52 15.38
CA GLN A 155 2.33 -0.31 14.98
C GLN A 155 3.58 0.53 14.69
N LEU A 156 3.42 1.59 13.92
CA LEU A 156 4.46 2.53 13.53
C LEU A 156 4.02 3.92 13.97
N ARG A 157 4.92 4.66 14.63
CA ARG A 157 4.63 5.97 15.20
C ARG A 157 5.56 7.01 14.58
N LEU A 158 5.00 7.87 13.72
CA LEU A 158 5.76 8.95 13.12
C LEU A 158 6.10 10.00 14.17
N LYS A 159 7.37 10.15 14.50
CA LYS A 159 7.86 11.14 15.47
C LYS A 159 8.69 12.24 14.88
N GLY A 160 9.41 11.98 13.79
CA GLY A 160 10.33 12.95 13.22
C GLY A 160 10.26 13.03 11.69
N ILE A 161 10.40 14.21 11.15
CA ILE A 161 10.56 14.50 9.73
C ILE A 161 11.84 15.31 9.56
N VAL A 162 12.80 14.77 8.81
CA VAL A 162 14.07 15.45 8.55
C VAL A 162 14.00 16.21 7.24
N ILE A 163 14.41 17.48 7.28
CA ILE A 163 14.49 18.36 6.12
C ILE A 163 15.81 19.13 6.10
N ARG A 164 16.30 19.49 4.90
CA ARG A 164 17.62 20.12 4.74
C ARG A 164 17.74 21.54 5.28
N ARG A 165 16.67 22.29 5.30
CA ARG A 165 16.63 23.68 5.78
C ARG A 165 15.40 23.84 6.65
N LEU A 166 15.60 24.04 7.93
CA LEU A 166 14.52 24.20 8.91
C LEU A 166 14.41 25.69 9.27
N ASN A 167 13.23 26.25 9.01
CA ASN A 167 12.76 27.54 9.49
C ASN A 167 11.24 27.56 9.48
N ASP A 168 10.64 28.59 10.07
CA ASP A 168 9.18 28.69 10.22
C ASP A 168 8.44 28.62 8.87
N ALA A 169 8.92 29.34 7.85
CA ALA A 169 8.32 29.31 6.52
C ALA A 169 8.32 27.90 5.91
N GLN A 170 9.39 27.13 6.13
CA GLN A 170 9.47 25.73 5.67
C GLN A 170 8.52 24.81 6.42
N ILE A 171 8.33 25.02 7.73
CA ILE A 171 7.36 24.22 8.52
C ILE A 171 5.95 24.50 8.04
N ILE A 172 5.56 25.77 7.92
CA ILE A 172 4.23 26.19 7.42
C ILE A 172 3.99 25.60 6.03
N LYS A 173 4.92 25.81 5.09
CA LYS A 173 4.76 25.33 3.72
C LYS A 173 4.62 23.80 3.64
N ARG A 174 5.34 23.06 4.48
CA ARG A 174 5.25 21.59 4.49
C ARG A 174 3.96 21.09 5.14
N ALA A 175 3.44 21.79 6.15
CA ALA A 175 2.12 21.54 6.69
C ALA A 175 1.03 21.75 5.61
N ASP A 176 1.14 22.82 4.80
CA ASP A 176 0.20 23.08 3.69
C ASP A 176 0.29 22.01 2.59
N LEU A 177 1.49 21.58 2.24
CA LEU A 177 1.70 20.50 1.28
C LEU A 177 1.21 19.15 1.80
N LEU A 178 1.13 18.93 3.13
CA LEU A 178 0.49 17.75 3.71
C LEU A 178 -1.04 17.87 3.68
N ARG A 179 -1.58 19.08 3.91
CA ARG A 179 -3.04 19.36 3.85
C ARG A 179 -3.61 19.14 2.47
N THR A 180 -2.89 19.61 1.43
CA THR A 180 -3.42 19.63 0.07
C THR A 180 -2.41 19.06 -0.91
N ASP A 181 -2.82 18.05 -1.66
CA ASP A 181 -2.04 17.44 -2.74
C ASP A 181 -2.86 17.47 -4.03
N SER A 182 -2.26 17.95 -5.13
CA SER A 182 -2.97 18.11 -6.41
C SER A 182 -3.39 16.78 -7.05
N VAL A 183 -2.74 15.68 -6.69
CA VAL A 183 -3.03 14.35 -7.24
C VAL A 183 -3.90 13.54 -6.27
N HIS A 184 -3.52 13.52 -4.98
CA HIS A 184 -4.16 12.68 -3.95
C HIS A 184 -5.18 13.43 -3.09
N GLY A 185 -5.49 14.68 -3.45
CA GLY A 185 -6.51 15.48 -2.78
C GLY A 185 -6.14 15.91 -1.35
N SER A 186 -7.13 16.46 -0.65
CA SER A 186 -6.96 16.96 0.70
C SER A 186 -6.75 15.83 1.71
N PHE A 187 -5.89 16.08 2.71
CA PHE A 187 -5.74 15.20 3.85
C PHE A 187 -6.99 15.24 4.74
N LYS A 188 -7.54 14.09 5.05
CA LYS A 188 -8.69 13.95 5.95
C LYS A 188 -8.23 13.96 7.41
N GLY A 189 -7.94 15.13 7.95
CA GLY A 189 -7.49 15.28 9.33
C GLY A 189 -7.15 16.72 9.68
N VAL A 190 -6.87 16.95 10.95
CA VAL A 190 -6.55 18.27 11.53
C VAL A 190 -5.04 18.40 11.64
N ILE A 191 -4.49 19.50 11.11
CA ILE A 191 -3.06 19.82 11.18
C ILE A 191 -2.91 21.20 11.82
N ASN A 192 -2.29 21.25 12.98
CA ASN A 192 -1.88 22.46 13.67
C ASN A 192 -0.35 22.62 13.58
N VAL A 193 0.12 23.85 13.40
CA VAL A 193 1.54 24.17 13.33
C VAL A 193 1.97 24.75 14.68
N ASP A 194 3.02 24.19 15.24
CA ASP A 194 3.67 24.66 16.46
C ASP A 194 5.11 25.07 16.15
N LEU A 195 5.27 26.38 15.85
CA LEU A 195 6.57 26.95 15.47
C LEU A 195 7.54 26.99 16.62
N GLN A 196 7.05 27.22 17.84
CA GLN A 196 7.88 27.27 19.05
C GLN A 196 8.62 25.96 19.27
N ASN A 197 7.94 24.85 19.02
CA ASN A 197 8.50 23.50 19.16
C ASN A 197 8.97 22.91 17.81
N GLN A 198 9.01 23.68 16.74
CA GLN A 198 9.38 23.20 15.39
C GLN A 198 8.65 21.91 15.01
N SER A 199 7.34 21.88 15.22
CA SER A 199 6.52 20.68 15.03
C SER A 199 5.19 20.96 14.35
N ILE A 200 4.56 19.88 13.91
CA ILE A 200 3.13 19.85 13.56
C ILE A 200 2.44 18.86 14.46
N ILE A 201 1.19 19.19 14.83
CA ILE A 201 0.30 18.30 15.56
C ILE A 201 -0.77 17.85 14.58
N VAL A 202 -0.75 16.56 14.24
CA VAL A 202 -1.67 16.00 13.25
C VAL A 202 -2.55 14.94 13.91
N ASN A 203 -3.85 15.17 13.96
CA ASN A 203 -4.80 14.30 14.67
C ASN A 203 -4.31 13.95 16.10
N GLY A 204 -3.79 14.95 16.82
CA GLY A 204 -3.24 14.80 18.18
C GLY A 204 -1.83 14.20 18.25
N GLN A 205 -1.22 13.78 17.17
CA GLN A 205 0.13 13.23 17.13
C GLN A 205 1.15 14.35 16.89
N VAL A 206 2.11 14.51 17.80
CA VAL A 206 3.19 15.50 17.69
C VAL A 206 4.31 14.96 16.81
N ILE A 207 4.63 15.66 15.72
CA ILE A 207 5.65 15.27 14.76
C ILE A 207 6.67 16.42 14.64
N ARG A 208 7.91 16.16 15.05
CA ARG A 208 9.00 17.14 15.02
C ARG A 208 9.60 17.31 13.63
N PHE A 209 9.82 18.54 13.21
CA PHE A 209 10.72 18.82 12.11
C PHE A 209 12.15 18.94 12.63
N ILE A 210 13.07 18.24 11.99
CA ILE A 210 14.47 18.14 12.39
C ILE A 210 15.33 18.63 11.21
N ASN A 211 16.29 19.49 11.51
CA ASN A 211 17.24 19.96 10.51
C ASN A 211 18.32 18.89 10.27
N GLY A 212 18.52 18.50 9.01
CA GLY A 212 19.52 17.49 8.70
C GLY A 212 20.15 17.71 7.34
N ILE A 213 21.40 18.14 7.32
CA ILE A 213 22.24 18.21 6.13
C ILE A 213 23.07 16.93 6.04
N GLU A 214 23.77 16.61 7.12
CA GLU A 214 24.59 15.39 7.26
C GLU A 214 23.86 14.38 8.12
N PRO A 215 23.51 13.21 7.60
CA PRO A 215 22.73 12.21 8.33
C PRO A 215 23.31 11.88 9.70
N GLU A 216 24.63 11.59 9.76
CA GLU A 216 25.32 11.15 10.97
C GLU A 216 25.44 12.20 12.06
N SER A 217 25.20 13.47 11.80
CA SER A 217 25.32 14.56 12.77
C SER A 217 24.08 14.70 13.68
N ILE A 218 23.00 13.97 13.39
CA ILE A 218 21.74 14.12 14.10
C ILE A 218 21.69 13.18 15.32
N ASP A 219 21.42 13.74 16.48
CA ASP A 219 21.08 12.96 17.70
C ASP A 219 19.55 12.97 17.89
N TYR A 220 18.90 11.90 17.48
CA TYR A 220 17.44 11.78 17.58
C TYR A 220 16.95 11.55 19.02
N THR A 221 17.85 11.13 19.93
CA THR A 221 17.48 10.90 21.33
C THR A 221 17.09 12.19 22.04
N GLN A 222 17.61 13.35 21.62
CA GLN A 222 17.22 14.68 22.10
C GLN A 222 15.73 14.99 21.88
N TYR A 223 15.10 14.31 20.91
CA TYR A 223 13.68 14.43 20.59
C TYR A 223 12.84 13.29 21.18
N GLY A 224 13.43 12.49 22.09
CA GLY A 224 12.77 11.32 22.67
C GLY A 224 12.51 10.19 21.66
N ILE A 225 13.36 10.11 20.62
CA ILE A 225 13.27 9.08 19.56
C ILE A 225 14.41 8.09 19.78
N ASN A 226 14.06 6.85 20.09
CA ASN A 226 15.02 5.79 20.37
C ASN A 226 14.69 4.54 19.55
N ASP A 227 15.71 3.81 19.13
CA ASP A 227 15.53 2.57 18.38
C ASP A 227 14.62 2.70 17.15
N ALA A 228 14.70 3.83 16.43
CA ALA A 228 13.79 4.16 15.36
C ALA A 228 14.10 3.42 14.05
N LEU A 229 13.05 3.18 13.27
CA LEU A 229 13.15 2.88 11.84
C LEU A 229 13.16 4.19 11.06
N LEU A 230 14.27 4.48 10.37
CA LEU A 230 14.38 5.62 9.47
C LEU A 230 13.98 5.20 8.06
N ILE A 231 13.04 5.94 7.44
CA ILE A 231 12.60 5.73 6.06
C ILE A 231 13.15 6.87 5.21
N ASP A 232 14.11 6.56 4.33
CA ASP A 232 14.71 7.54 3.42
C ASP A 232 13.89 7.69 2.15
N ASN A 233 13.34 8.90 1.97
CA ASN A 233 12.50 9.29 0.83
C ASN A 233 13.19 10.33 -0.07
N THR A 234 14.50 10.56 0.10
CA THR A 234 15.21 11.64 -0.60
C THR A 234 15.64 11.23 -2.01
N GLY A 235 15.93 9.95 -2.22
CA GLY A 235 16.59 9.46 -3.42
C GLY A 235 18.05 9.91 -3.58
N ALA A 236 18.61 10.56 -2.56
CA ALA A 236 20.00 11.03 -2.56
C ALA A 236 20.98 9.92 -2.17
N PHE A 237 20.57 9.05 -1.26
CA PHE A 237 21.36 7.93 -0.76
C PHE A 237 20.77 6.64 -1.33
N THR A 238 21.56 5.90 -2.14
CA THR A 238 21.03 4.71 -2.85
C THR A 238 21.91 3.46 -2.75
N ASP A 239 23.04 3.55 -2.07
CA ASP A 239 23.97 2.45 -1.86
C ASP A 239 24.18 2.19 -0.36
N LYS A 240 24.80 1.05 -0.05
CA LYS A 240 25.03 0.63 1.33
C LYS A 240 25.87 1.63 2.12
N GLU A 241 26.91 2.20 1.51
CA GLU A 241 27.81 3.13 2.18
C GLU A 241 27.08 4.43 2.57
N SER A 242 26.42 5.07 1.62
CA SER A 242 25.69 6.34 1.87
C SER A 242 24.55 6.16 2.87
N LEU A 243 23.82 5.05 2.82
CA LEU A 243 22.73 4.74 3.75
C LEU A 243 23.22 4.36 5.16
N SER A 244 24.43 3.80 5.27
CA SER A 244 25.02 3.47 6.57
C SER A 244 25.30 4.71 7.44
N ARG A 245 25.38 5.90 6.84
CA ARG A 245 25.50 7.18 7.53
C ARG A 245 24.36 7.42 8.51
N HIS A 246 23.13 7.01 8.16
CA HIS A 246 21.96 7.10 9.04
C HIS A 246 22.09 6.25 10.31
N LEU A 247 22.79 5.11 10.22
CA LEU A 247 22.98 4.23 11.38
C LEU A 247 24.02 4.77 12.39
N ARG A 248 24.82 5.78 12.00
CA ARG A 248 25.74 6.46 12.92
C ARG A 248 25.03 7.51 13.78
N SER A 249 23.81 7.87 13.41
CA SER A 249 22.96 8.80 14.19
C SER A 249 22.42 8.08 15.43
N LYS A 250 22.53 8.72 16.60
CA LYS A 250 21.94 8.16 17.82
C LYS A 250 20.42 8.10 17.70
N GLY A 251 19.84 6.99 18.09
CA GLY A 251 18.39 6.76 18.07
C GLY A 251 17.86 6.04 16.83
N VAL A 252 18.69 5.74 15.81
CA VAL A 252 18.33 4.96 14.63
C VAL A 252 18.89 3.55 14.72
N SER A 253 18.05 2.54 14.51
CA SER A 253 18.47 1.13 14.51
C SER A 253 18.38 0.48 13.12
N LYS A 254 17.45 0.91 12.30
CA LYS A 254 17.23 0.35 10.96
C LYS A 254 16.90 1.43 9.95
N VAL A 255 17.25 1.19 8.68
CA VAL A 255 17.03 2.11 7.56
C VAL A 255 16.27 1.39 6.45
N LEU A 256 15.23 2.02 5.94
CA LEU A 256 14.46 1.57 4.79
C LEU A 256 14.51 2.64 3.68
N LEU A 257 15.10 2.30 2.56
CA LEU A 257 15.16 3.15 1.37
C LEU A 257 13.89 2.98 0.53
N THR A 258 13.27 4.09 0.09
CA THR A 258 12.11 4.08 -0.82
C THR A 258 12.51 4.24 -2.29
N ALA A 259 13.57 3.54 -2.69
CA ALA A 259 14.10 3.49 -4.05
C ALA A 259 14.90 2.20 -4.23
N PRO A 260 15.25 1.79 -5.48
CA PRO A 260 16.15 0.67 -5.70
C PRO A 260 17.53 0.91 -5.07
N GLY A 261 17.98 -0.05 -4.26
CA GLY A 261 19.25 0.03 -3.56
C GLY A 261 20.35 -0.75 -4.27
N LYS A 262 21.60 -0.25 -4.11
CA LYS A 262 22.82 -0.94 -4.52
C LYS A 262 23.47 -1.61 -3.31
N GLU A 263 23.90 -2.85 -3.47
CA GLU A 263 24.58 -3.64 -2.42
C GLU A 263 23.77 -3.82 -1.11
N ILE A 264 22.44 -3.66 -1.21
CA ILE A 264 21.49 -3.90 -0.14
C ILE A 264 20.33 -4.77 -0.63
N PRO A 265 19.62 -5.49 0.25
CA PRO A 265 18.44 -6.26 -0.14
C PRO A 265 17.34 -5.35 -0.72
N ASN A 266 16.93 -5.66 -1.95
CA ASN A 266 15.76 -5.05 -2.58
C ASN A 266 14.56 -5.98 -2.38
N ILE A 267 13.56 -5.51 -1.66
CA ILE A 267 12.48 -6.34 -1.18
C ILE A 267 11.16 -5.89 -1.78
N VAL A 268 10.43 -6.84 -2.34
CA VAL A 268 9.02 -6.70 -2.70
C VAL A 268 8.22 -7.49 -1.69
N TYR A 269 7.40 -6.77 -0.92
CA TYR A 269 6.58 -7.36 0.13
C TYR A 269 5.67 -8.47 -0.43
N GLY A 270 5.63 -9.63 0.22
CA GLY A 270 4.84 -10.79 -0.21
C GLY A 270 5.52 -11.69 -1.25
N ILE A 271 6.62 -11.26 -1.89
CA ILE A 271 7.33 -12.05 -2.89
C ILE A 271 8.64 -12.62 -2.33
N ASN A 272 9.58 -11.75 -1.96
CA ASN A 272 10.86 -12.15 -1.37
C ASN A 272 11.06 -11.60 0.05
N SER A 273 9.97 -11.19 0.70
CA SER A 273 10.02 -10.67 2.07
C SER A 273 9.99 -11.75 3.14
N GLN A 274 9.69 -13.00 2.79
CA GLN A 274 9.82 -14.14 3.70
C GLN A 274 11.28 -14.60 3.74
N GLY A 275 11.77 -14.95 4.92
CA GLY A 275 13.15 -15.40 5.10
C GLY A 275 14.21 -14.30 5.08
N ILE A 276 13.82 -13.02 5.13
CA ILE A 276 14.78 -11.94 5.31
C ILE A 276 15.37 -12.02 6.72
N ASP A 277 16.70 -11.99 6.79
CA ASP A 277 17.38 -11.85 8.07
C ASP A 277 17.24 -10.43 8.62
N ILE A 278 16.12 -10.18 9.29
CA ILE A 278 15.80 -8.88 9.91
C ILE A 278 16.72 -8.62 11.11
N GLU A 279 17.20 -9.64 11.79
CA GLU A 279 18.04 -9.49 12.98
C GLU A 279 19.41 -8.90 12.64
N ASN A 280 20.07 -9.48 11.65
CA ASN A 280 21.43 -9.10 11.29
C ASN A 280 21.50 -8.06 10.15
N THR A 281 20.36 -7.70 9.57
CA THR A 281 20.28 -6.67 8.51
C THR A 281 19.68 -5.38 9.06
N ASN A 282 20.39 -4.26 8.84
CA ASN A 282 19.93 -2.95 9.31
C ASN A 282 19.59 -1.98 8.19
N ILE A 283 19.88 -2.32 6.92
CA ILE A 283 19.60 -1.47 5.77
C ILE A 283 18.84 -2.28 4.72
N PHE A 284 17.68 -1.77 4.31
CA PHE A 284 16.78 -2.42 3.36
C PHE A 284 16.34 -1.43 2.28
N SER A 285 15.94 -1.96 1.13
CA SER A 285 15.29 -1.21 0.07
C SER A 285 13.91 -1.79 -0.22
N ALA A 286 12.91 -0.94 -0.38
CA ALA A 286 11.57 -1.33 -0.84
C ALA A 286 11.48 -1.50 -2.37
N ALA A 287 12.62 -1.59 -3.08
CA ALA A 287 12.71 -1.65 -4.54
C ALA A 287 12.04 -0.45 -5.23
N SER A 288 11.66 -0.56 -6.50
CA SER A 288 10.95 0.51 -7.23
C SER A 288 9.44 0.25 -7.30
N CYS A 289 8.66 1.30 -7.61
CA CYS A 289 7.23 1.20 -7.85
C CYS A 289 6.91 0.19 -8.98
N THR A 290 7.65 0.25 -10.09
CA THR A 290 7.48 -0.68 -11.22
C THR A 290 7.83 -2.12 -10.81
N THR A 291 8.91 -2.33 -10.05
CA THR A 291 9.28 -3.67 -9.56
C THR A 291 8.19 -4.22 -8.64
N ASN A 292 7.63 -3.41 -7.75
CA ASN A 292 6.51 -3.81 -6.89
C ASN A 292 5.24 -4.14 -7.69
N CYS A 293 5.00 -3.44 -8.80
CA CYS A 293 3.88 -3.72 -9.69
C CYS A 293 4.02 -5.08 -10.39
N ILE A 294 5.15 -5.32 -11.04
CA ILE A 294 5.30 -6.50 -11.92
C ILE A 294 5.65 -7.78 -11.17
N ALA A 295 6.33 -7.70 -10.03
CA ALA A 295 6.81 -8.89 -9.34
C ALA A 295 5.69 -9.83 -8.86
N PRO A 296 4.57 -9.38 -8.28
CA PRO A 296 3.45 -10.24 -7.91
C PRO A 296 2.86 -10.99 -9.11
N ILE A 297 2.70 -10.32 -10.24
CA ILE A 297 2.13 -10.91 -11.47
C ILE A 297 3.12 -11.92 -12.07
N LEU A 298 4.39 -11.54 -12.22
CA LEU A 298 5.44 -12.43 -12.73
C LEU A 298 5.68 -13.65 -11.84
N HIS A 299 5.55 -13.50 -10.51
CA HIS A 299 5.66 -14.60 -9.57
C HIS A 299 4.58 -15.67 -9.83
N ILE A 300 3.33 -15.24 -10.04
CA ILE A 300 2.22 -16.14 -10.33
C ILE A 300 2.41 -16.82 -11.69
N ILE A 301 2.74 -16.03 -12.73
CA ILE A 301 2.92 -16.54 -14.09
C ILE A 301 4.11 -17.51 -14.15
N GLU A 302 5.25 -17.17 -13.56
CA GLU A 302 6.43 -18.04 -13.54
C GLU A 302 6.15 -19.36 -12.83
N ASN A 303 5.47 -19.32 -11.69
CA ASN A 303 5.19 -20.54 -10.92
C ASN A 303 4.17 -21.46 -11.60
N LYS A 304 3.14 -20.91 -12.26
CA LYS A 304 2.07 -21.71 -12.86
C LYS A 304 2.36 -22.12 -14.30
N TYR A 305 2.87 -21.20 -15.10
CA TYR A 305 3.02 -21.42 -16.53
C TYR A 305 4.48 -21.50 -16.99
N GLY A 306 5.41 -20.96 -16.20
CA GLY A 306 6.83 -20.83 -16.57
C GLY A 306 7.05 -19.79 -17.68
N VAL A 307 7.88 -18.80 -17.44
CA VAL A 307 8.25 -17.79 -18.44
C VAL A 307 9.46 -18.26 -19.23
N LYS A 308 9.32 -18.37 -20.54
CA LYS A 308 10.40 -18.67 -21.48
C LYS A 308 11.23 -17.42 -21.79
N LYS A 309 10.56 -16.36 -22.19
CA LYS A 309 11.12 -15.02 -22.46
C LYS A 309 10.02 -13.97 -22.36
N GLY A 310 10.40 -12.71 -22.23
CA GLY A 310 9.42 -11.64 -22.21
C GLY A 310 9.98 -10.24 -22.38
N HIS A 311 9.08 -9.30 -22.52
CA HIS A 311 9.36 -7.88 -22.57
C HIS A 311 8.42 -7.11 -21.64
N LEU A 312 9.01 -6.21 -20.84
CA LEU A 312 8.28 -5.22 -20.06
C LEU A 312 8.38 -3.86 -20.76
N GLU A 313 7.27 -3.34 -21.20
CA GLU A 313 7.14 -1.91 -21.48
C GLU A 313 6.37 -1.23 -20.35
N THR A 314 6.88 -0.13 -19.80
CA THR A 314 6.10 0.65 -18.84
C THR A 314 5.80 2.04 -19.40
N VAL A 315 4.51 2.31 -19.61
CA VAL A 315 3.98 3.66 -19.87
C VAL A 315 3.87 4.33 -18.50
N HIS A 316 4.81 5.23 -18.22
CA HIS A 316 5.04 5.72 -16.86
C HIS A 316 4.77 7.21 -16.73
N ALA A 317 4.02 7.59 -15.70
CA ALA A 317 3.85 9.00 -15.32
C ALA A 317 5.19 9.71 -15.17
N TYR A 318 5.23 11.02 -15.47
CA TYR A 318 6.43 11.82 -15.23
C TYR A 318 6.75 11.90 -13.72
N THR A 319 8.01 12.14 -13.41
CA THR A 319 8.47 12.29 -12.02
C THR A 319 9.35 13.55 -11.95
N ASN A 320 9.66 14.00 -10.73
CA ASN A 320 10.54 15.15 -10.50
C ASN A 320 11.96 15.01 -11.08
N ASP A 321 12.32 13.81 -11.56
CA ASP A 321 13.54 13.56 -12.32
C ASP A 321 13.49 14.18 -13.74
N GLN A 322 12.30 14.46 -14.29
CA GLN A 322 12.15 15.08 -15.60
C GLN A 322 12.02 16.61 -15.48
N ASN A 323 12.57 17.31 -16.46
CA ASN A 323 12.44 18.76 -16.52
C ASN A 323 11.02 19.16 -16.95
N LEU A 324 10.49 20.21 -16.33
CA LEU A 324 9.20 20.78 -16.72
C LEU A 324 9.28 21.45 -18.08
N LEU A 325 10.37 22.19 -18.33
CA LEU A 325 10.72 22.80 -19.61
C LEU A 325 12.05 22.22 -20.09
N ASP A 326 12.37 22.41 -21.39
CA ASP A 326 13.60 21.91 -22.00
C ASP A 326 14.86 22.45 -21.25
N ASN A 327 15.67 21.53 -20.74
CA ASN A 327 16.90 21.87 -20.02
C ASN A 327 17.88 20.70 -20.00
N MET A 328 19.10 20.92 -19.53
CA MET A 328 20.14 19.91 -19.40
C MET A 328 19.74 18.78 -18.45
N HIS A 329 20.02 17.55 -18.84
CA HIS A 329 19.75 16.36 -18.03
C HIS A 329 20.76 15.26 -18.37
N LYS A 330 21.16 14.44 -17.38
CA LYS A 330 22.08 13.28 -17.58
C LYS A 330 21.56 12.26 -18.61
N LYS A 331 20.23 12.14 -18.72
CA LYS A 331 19.56 11.38 -19.78
C LYS A 331 18.90 12.38 -20.73
N PRO A 332 19.45 12.63 -21.93
CA PRO A 332 19.05 13.77 -22.77
C PRO A 332 17.54 13.91 -22.99
N ARG A 333 16.86 12.80 -23.29
CA ARG A 333 15.40 12.82 -23.53
C ARG A 333 14.58 13.25 -22.31
N ARG A 334 15.05 12.98 -21.06
CA ARG A 334 14.38 13.45 -19.83
C ARG A 334 14.58 14.94 -19.57
N GLY A 335 15.48 15.58 -20.28
CA GLY A 335 15.65 17.03 -20.29
C GLY A 335 14.59 17.76 -21.09
N ARG A 336 13.80 17.08 -21.92
CA ARG A 336 12.70 17.69 -22.68
C ARG A 336 11.45 17.83 -21.80
N SER A 337 10.65 18.86 -22.10
CA SER A 337 9.46 19.20 -21.33
C SER A 337 8.55 18.00 -21.05
N ALA A 338 8.39 17.67 -19.78
CA ALA A 338 7.61 16.51 -19.32
C ALA A 338 6.12 16.66 -19.57
N ALA A 339 5.62 17.91 -19.59
CA ALA A 339 4.19 18.21 -19.67
C ALA A 339 3.58 17.97 -21.06
N ILE A 340 4.42 17.95 -22.11
CA ILE A 340 3.94 17.90 -23.51
C ILE A 340 4.60 16.79 -24.35
N ASN A 341 5.56 16.03 -23.80
CA ASN A 341 6.31 15.05 -24.57
C ASN A 341 6.15 13.64 -24.02
N MET A 342 5.99 12.66 -24.91
CA MET A 342 6.28 11.27 -24.62
C MET A 342 7.77 11.03 -24.78
N VAL A 343 8.38 10.33 -23.80
CA VAL A 343 9.83 10.17 -23.73
C VAL A 343 10.21 8.70 -23.57
N ILE A 344 10.81 8.10 -24.59
CA ILE A 344 11.40 6.76 -24.48
C ILE A 344 12.65 6.86 -23.61
N THR A 345 12.74 6.01 -22.59
CA THR A 345 13.86 5.98 -21.65
C THR A 345 14.07 4.57 -21.10
N SER A 346 15.23 4.33 -20.52
CA SER A 346 15.54 3.05 -19.87
C SER A 346 14.80 2.91 -18.52
N THR A 347 14.41 1.69 -18.19
CA THR A 347 13.99 1.30 -16.84
C THR A 347 14.92 0.21 -16.30
N GLY A 348 15.20 0.28 -14.99
CA GLY A 348 15.93 -0.78 -14.29
C GLY A 348 15.03 -1.95 -13.84
N ALA A 349 13.71 -1.87 -14.02
CA ALA A 349 12.76 -2.81 -13.45
C ALA A 349 12.95 -4.25 -13.96
N GLY A 350 13.29 -4.45 -15.23
CA GLY A 350 13.57 -5.78 -15.79
C GLY A 350 14.75 -6.47 -15.12
N LYS A 351 15.83 -5.74 -14.80
CA LYS A 351 16.95 -6.26 -14.02
C LYS A 351 16.64 -6.37 -12.53
N ALA A 352 15.86 -5.44 -11.99
CA ALA A 352 15.53 -5.43 -10.57
C ALA A 352 14.61 -6.62 -10.20
N VAL A 353 13.64 -6.95 -11.04
CA VAL A 353 12.73 -8.07 -10.77
C VAL A 353 13.46 -9.43 -10.75
N THR A 354 14.58 -9.58 -11.50
CA THR A 354 15.36 -10.81 -11.45
C THR A 354 16.15 -11.00 -10.14
N LYS A 355 16.31 -9.94 -9.35
CA LYS A 355 16.86 -10.05 -7.99
C LYS A 355 15.79 -10.52 -7.00
N VAL A 356 14.52 -10.27 -7.31
CA VAL A 356 13.37 -10.66 -6.50
C VAL A 356 12.87 -12.05 -6.87
N ILE A 357 12.91 -12.38 -8.18
CA ILE A 357 12.53 -13.69 -8.75
C ILE A 357 13.71 -14.19 -9.60
N PRO A 358 14.66 -14.91 -8.99
CA PRO A 358 15.91 -15.31 -9.67
C PRO A 358 15.72 -16.17 -10.91
N SER A 359 14.66 -16.97 -11.00
CA SER A 359 14.32 -17.82 -12.15
C SER A 359 14.09 -17.04 -13.45
N LEU A 360 13.82 -15.73 -13.34
CA LEU A 360 13.62 -14.83 -14.49
C LEU A 360 14.94 -14.22 -15.04
N LYS A 361 16.08 -14.58 -14.45
CA LYS A 361 17.38 -14.03 -14.90
C LYS A 361 17.64 -14.36 -16.37
N GLY A 362 17.92 -13.32 -17.17
CA GLY A 362 18.19 -13.45 -18.61
C GLY A 362 16.96 -13.62 -19.50
N LYS A 363 15.77 -13.76 -18.94
CA LYS A 363 14.51 -13.98 -19.70
C LYS A 363 13.79 -12.68 -20.10
N LEU A 364 14.07 -11.55 -19.43
CA LEU A 364 13.31 -10.32 -19.59
C LEU A 364 14.13 -9.17 -20.17
N SER A 365 13.61 -8.52 -21.19
CA SER A 365 14.01 -7.17 -21.61
C SER A 365 13.03 -6.13 -21.08
N ALA A 366 13.46 -4.87 -20.94
CA ALA A 366 12.61 -3.83 -20.38
C ALA A 366 12.92 -2.45 -20.93
N ASN A 367 11.87 -1.64 -21.12
CA ASN A 367 11.93 -0.25 -21.53
C ASN A 367 10.86 0.57 -20.80
N ALA A 368 10.89 1.90 -20.95
CA ALA A 368 9.89 2.81 -20.41
C ALA A 368 9.56 3.93 -21.39
N VAL A 369 8.30 4.27 -21.47
CA VAL A 369 7.80 5.48 -22.13
C VAL A 369 7.23 6.40 -21.06
N ARG A 370 7.84 7.57 -20.85
CA ARG A 370 7.28 8.61 -19.98
C ARG A 370 6.19 9.36 -20.72
N VAL A 371 5.07 9.63 -20.05
CA VAL A 371 3.90 10.30 -20.62
C VAL A 371 3.50 11.52 -19.78
N PRO A 372 2.77 12.48 -20.36
CA PRO A 372 2.34 13.71 -19.67
C PRO A 372 1.18 13.49 -18.67
N THR A 373 1.30 12.51 -17.79
CA THR A 373 0.37 12.26 -16.68
C THR A 373 1.10 12.41 -15.36
N PRO A 374 0.46 13.03 -14.34
CA PRO A 374 1.13 13.31 -13.06
C PRO A 374 1.29 12.09 -12.16
N ASN A 375 0.44 11.09 -12.31
CA ASN A 375 0.45 9.84 -11.55
C ASN A 375 -0.25 8.74 -12.31
N VAL A 376 -0.13 7.53 -11.85
CA VAL A 376 -0.57 6.27 -12.44
C VAL A 376 0.22 5.90 -13.70
N SER A 377 0.74 4.72 -13.67
CA SER A 377 1.54 4.12 -14.73
C SER A 377 0.93 2.78 -15.15
N LEU A 378 1.26 2.33 -16.35
CA LEU A 378 0.82 1.06 -16.91
C LEU A 378 2.03 0.20 -17.25
N ALA A 379 2.12 -1.00 -16.70
CA ALA A 379 3.07 -2.02 -17.11
C ALA A 379 2.41 -2.96 -18.13
N ILE A 380 3.06 -3.16 -19.26
CA ILE A 380 2.66 -4.08 -20.33
C ILE A 380 3.67 -5.22 -20.32
N LEU A 381 3.22 -6.42 -19.97
CA LEU A 381 4.04 -7.63 -19.97
C LEU A 381 3.70 -8.49 -21.17
N LYS A 382 4.57 -8.51 -22.17
CA LYS A 382 4.51 -9.48 -23.26
C LYS A 382 5.39 -10.68 -22.92
N LEU A 383 4.78 -11.85 -22.74
CA LEU A 383 5.45 -13.05 -22.24
C LEU A 383 5.21 -14.23 -23.16
N SER A 384 6.27 -14.99 -23.46
CA SER A 384 6.18 -16.35 -24.03
C SER A 384 6.28 -17.35 -22.89
N LEU A 385 5.36 -18.30 -22.82
CA LEU A 385 5.19 -19.25 -21.72
C LEU A 385 5.68 -20.63 -22.10
N ASN A 386 6.08 -21.44 -21.11
CA ASN A 386 6.42 -22.84 -21.31
C ASN A 386 5.15 -23.70 -21.44
N ASN A 387 4.16 -23.43 -20.60
CA ASN A 387 2.88 -24.16 -20.58
C ASN A 387 1.79 -23.32 -21.27
N LYS A 388 0.99 -23.98 -22.09
CA LYS A 388 -0.15 -23.34 -22.76
C LYS A 388 -1.20 -22.87 -21.77
N THR A 389 -1.89 -21.80 -22.15
CA THR A 389 -2.94 -21.20 -21.34
C THR A 389 -4.03 -20.57 -22.22
N SER A 390 -4.99 -19.90 -21.60
CA SER A 390 -6.03 -19.11 -22.26
C SER A 390 -6.30 -17.83 -21.46
N VAL A 391 -6.95 -16.85 -22.07
CA VAL A 391 -7.41 -15.62 -21.38
C VAL A 391 -8.22 -15.98 -20.14
N LYS A 392 -9.15 -16.95 -20.24
CA LYS A 392 -10.00 -17.40 -19.12
C LYS A 392 -9.17 -17.98 -17.96
N ASP A 393 -8.18 -18.83 -18.25
CA ASP A 393 -7.37 -19.47 -17.22
C ASP A 393 -6.46 -18.47 -16.52
N ILE A 394 -5.82 -17.55 -17.27
CA ILE A 394 -5.01 -16.47 -16.68
C ILE A 394 -5.86 -15.57 -15.80
N ASN A 395 -7.00 -15.12 -16.30
CA ASN A 395 -7.90 -14.23 -15.56
C ASN A 395 -8.40 -14.90 -14.27
N ASN A 396 -8.78 -16.18 -14.31
CA ASN A 396 -9.15 -16.93 -13.11
C ASN A 396 -7.99 -17.05 -12.13
N THR A 397 -6.78 -17.27 -12.62
CA THR A 397 -5.57 -17.37 -11.80
C THR A 397 -5.28 -16.04 -11.08
N MET A 398 -5.35 -14.93 -11.80
CA MET A 398 -5.15 -13.59 -11.22
C MET A 398 -6.26 -13.20 -10.25
N ARG A 399 -7.52 -13.52 -10.59
CA ARG A 399 -8.67 -13.32 -9.69
C ARG A 399 -8.48 -14.07 -8.37
N ASN A 400 -8.13 -15.33 -8.44
CA ASN A 400 -7.89 -16.14 -7.23
C ASN A 400 -6.76 -15.55 -6.38
N ALA A 401 -5.65 -15.13 -6.98
CA ALA A 401 -4.53 -14.53 -6.25
C ALA A 401 -4.87 -13.15 -5.64
N ALA A 402 -5.76 -12.39 -6.28
CA ALA A 402 -6.26 -11.11 -5.75
C ALA A 402 -7.24 -11.29 -4.58
N LEU A 403 -7.96 -12.42 -4.52
CA LEU A 403 -8.98 -12.67 -3.51
C LEU A 403 -8.50 -13.57 -2.37
N HIS A 404 -7.51 -14.43 -2.62
CA HIS A 404 -7.06 -15.43 -1.66
C HIS A 404 -5.54 -15.48 -1.53
N GLY A 405 -5.06 -15.85 -0.35
CA GLY A 405 -3.65 -16.07 -0.06
C GLY A 405 -2.84 -14.80 0.22
N ASN A 406 -1.53 -14.87 0.02
CA ASN A 406 -0.59 -13.87 0.51
C ASN A 406 -0.48 -12.59 -0.36
N LEU A 407 -1.00 -12.63 -1.59
CA LEU A 407 -0.86 -11.51 -2.55
C LEU A 407 -2.10 -10.60 -2.63
N VAL A 408 -3.08 -10.82 -1.80
CA VAL A 408 -4.35 -10.08 -1.74
C VAL A 408 -4.18 -8.56 -1.45
N ASN A 409 -3.06 -8.18 -0.86
CA ASN A 409 -2.73 -6.78 -0.60
C ASN A 409 -1.83 -6.17 -1.69
N GLN A 410 -1.36 -6.96 -2.65
CA GLN A 410 -0.51 -6.54 -3.75
C GLN A 410 -1.26 -6.47 -5.07
N ILE A 411 -2.25 -7.35 -5.26
CA ILE A 411 -2.99 -7.46 -6.52
C ILE A 411 -4.43 -7.02 -6.32
N ASN A 412 -4.90 -6.11 -7.16
CA ASN A 412 -6.31 -5.78 -7.34
C ASN A 412 -6.74 -6.31 -8.71
N TYR A 413 -7.88 -7.00 -8.79
CA TYR A 413 -8.45 -7.54 -10.02
C TYR A 413 -9.57 -6.64 -10.50
N GLN A 414 -9.47 -6.14 -11.73
CA GLN A 414 -10.44 -5.23 -12.34
C GLN A 414 -11.20 -5.86 -13.48
N VAL A 415 -12.49 -5.53 -13.54
CA VAL A 415 -13.45 -6.02 -14.54
C VAL A 415 -14.18 -4.88 -15.26
N GLU A 416 -13.89 -3.63 -14.89
CA GLU A 416 -14.56 -2.46 -15.47
C GLU A 416 -14.12 -2.27 -16.93
N PRO A 417 -15.06 -2.17 -17.88
CA PRO A 417 -14.73 -2.09 -19.30
C PRO A 417 -14.16 -0.73 -19.72
N ASP A 418 -14.42 0.32 -18.96
CA ASP A 418 -14.01 1.70 -19.21
C ASP A 418 -12.87 2.19 -18.30
N LEU A 419 -12.14 1.24 -17.71
CA LEU A 419 -11.04 1.52 -16.76
C LEU A 419 -9.94 2.36 -17.41
N VAL A 420 -9.60 3.49 -16.77
CA VAL A 420 -8.53 4.39 -17.18
C VAL A 420 -7.63 4.80 -16.02
N SER A 421 -6.54 5.49 -16.30
CA SER A 421 -5.50 5.83 -15.30
C SER A 421 -6.03 6.61 -14.09
N THR A 422 -7.02 7.49 -14.26
CA THR A 422 -7.56 8.29 -13.15
C THR A 422 -8.30 7.43 -12.12
N ASP A 423 -8.86 6.30 -12.50
CA ASP A 423 -9.59 5.39 -11.61
C ASP A 423 -8.66 4.63 -10.66
N ILE A 424 -7.37 4.63 -10.97
CA ILE A 424 -6.35 3.92 -10.19
C ILE A 424 -5.73 4.79 -9.10
N ILE A 425 -5.94 6.11 -9.16
CA ILE A 425 -5.40 7.05 -8.16
C ILE A 425 -5.92 6.66 -6.77
N GLY A 426 -5.00 6.45 -5.82
CA GLY A 426 -5.32 6.06 -4.45
C GLY A 426 -5.54 4.56 -4.26
N ASN A 427 -5.36 3.72 -5.29
CA ASN A 427 -5.42 2.27 -5.12
C ASN A 427 -4.33 1.79 -4.18
N THR A 428 -4.70 0.94 -3.21
CA THR A 428 -3.80 0.45 -2.15
C THR A 428 -2.93 -0.72 -2.58
N CYS A 429 -3.25 -1.35 -3.70
CA CYS A 429 -2.45 -2.43 -4.30
C CYS A 429 -1.40 -1.85 -5.25
N CYS A 430 -0.27 -2.53 -5.36
CA CYS A 430 0.80 -2.11 -6.27
C CYS A 430 0.65 -2.65 -7.68
N ALA A 431 -0.25 -3.61 -7.90
CA ALA A 431 -0.56 -4.22 -9.19
C ALA A 431 -2.08 -4.28 -9.37
N VAL A 432 -2.61 -3.51 -10.30
CA VAL A 432 -4.02 -3.50 -10.65
C VAL A 432 -4.16 -4.21 -12.00
N TYR A 433 -4.57 -5.46 -11.94
CA TYR A 433 -4.67 -6.32 -13.12
C TYR A 433 -5.93 -6.02 -13.91
N ASP A 434 -5.77 -5.63 -15.16
CA ASP A 434 -6.86 -5.34 -16.10
C ASP A 434 -7.26 -6.62 -16.85
N SER A 435 -8.34 -7.26 -16.41
CA SER A 435 -8.74 -8.54 -16.96
C SER A 435 -9.34 -8.44 -18.35
N ASN A 436 -9.94 -7.30 -18.71
CA ASN A 436 -10.54 -7.07 -20.01
C ASN A 436 -9.49 -6.82 -21.11
N ALA A 437 -8.31 -6.32 -20.71
CA ALA A 437 -7.21 -6.07 -21.62
C ALA A 437 -6.27 -7.27 -21.83
N THR A 438 -6.53 -8.40 -21.17
CA THR A 438 -5.68 -9.61 -21.29
C THR A 438 -5.77 -10.21 -22.70
N ILE A 439 -4.62 -10.44 -23.32
CA ILE A 439 -4.50 -11.04 -24.65
C ILE A 439 -3.74 -12.37 -24.54
N CYS A 440 -4.20 -13.38 -25.26
CA CYS A 440 -3.53 -14.65 -25.43
C CYS A 440 -3.61 -15.08 -26.90
N THR A 441 -2.51 -15.60 -27.45
CA THR A 441 -2.50 -16.15 -28.80
C THR A 441 -3.29 -17.46 -28.88
N ASP A 442 -3.77 -17.83 -30.06
CA ASP A 442 -4.61 -19.02 -30.27
C ASP A 442 -3.90 -20.31 -29.88
N ASP A 443 -2.56 -20.37 -29.98
CA ASP A 443 -1.76 -21.51 -29.54
C ASP A 443 -1.55 -21.55 -28.02
N GLY A 444 -1.96 -20.49 -27.32
CA GLY A 444 -1.88 -20.38 -25.85
C GLY A 444 -0.48 -20.13 -25.29
N GLN A 445 0.51 -19.82 -26.13
CA GLN A 445 1.91 -19.69 -25.69
C GLN A 445 2.36 -18.25 -25.46
N ASP A 446 1.80 -17.28 -26.16
CA ASP A 446 2.16 -15.88 -26.00
C ASP A 446 0.99 -15.10 -25.37
N VAL A 447 1.31 -14.29 -24.37
CA VAL A 447 0.33 -13.48 -23.64
C VAL A 447 0.79 -12.04 -23.53
N VAL A 448 -0.19 -11.12 -23.49
CA VAL A 448 0.04 -9.71 -23.14
C VAL A 448 -0.86 -9.37 -21.97
N LEU A 449 -0.25 -8.92 -20.88
CA LEU A 449 -0.92 -8.55 -19.65
C LEU A 449 -0.75 -7.06 -19.40
N TYR A 450 -1.82 -6.40 -19.00
CA TYR A 450 -1.86 -4.98 -18.68
C TYR A 450 -2.07 -4.80 -17.18
N ILE A 451 -1.15 -4.10 -16.52
CA ILE A 451 -1.16 -3.91 -15.08
C ILE A 451 -0.99 -2.43 -14.77
N TRP A 452 -2.05 -1.80 -14.29
CA TRP A 452 -2.02 -0.44 -13.79
C TRP A 452 -1.39 -0.39 -12.40
N TYR A 453 -0.78 0.75 -12.07
CA TYR A 453 -0.27 0.97 -10.72
C TYR A 453 -0.20 2.45 -10.37
N ASP A 454 -0.74 2.80 -9.20
CA ASP A 454 -0.45 4.09 -8.59
C ASP A 454 1.00 4.08 -8.12
N ASN A 455 1.87 4.68 -8.92
CA ASN A 455 3.33 4.66 -8.68
C ASN A 455 3.75 5.46 -7.45
N GLU A 456 2.86 6.22 -6.83
CA GLU A 456 3.08 6.95 -5.59
C GLU A 456 2.38 6.27 -4.40
N PHE A 457 1.06 6.20 -4.39
CA PHE A 457 0.28 5.71 -3.25
C PHE A 457 0.33 4.19 -3.09
N GLY A 458 0.05 3.44 -4.16
CA GLY A 458 0.13 1.98 -4.14
C GLY A 458 1.52 1.48 -3.74
N TYR A 459 2.57 2.13 -4.25
CA TYR A 459 3.94 1.89 -3.83
C TYR A 459 4.18 2.23 -2.35
N THR A 460 3.72 3.39 -1.88
CA THR A 460 3.86 3.79 -0.47
C THR A 460 3.20 2.79 0.47
N LYS A 461 2.07 2.21 0.10
CA LYS A 461 1.42 1.14 0.89
C LYS A 461 2.33 -0.09 1.05
N GLN A 462 3.09 -0.47 0.00
CA GLN A 462 4.04 -1.57 0.10
C GLN A 462 5.24 -1.21 1.00
N VAL A 463 5.73 0.03 0.92
CA VAL A 463 6.77 0.54 1.82
C VAL A 463 6.33 0.41 3.28
N ILE A 464 5.12 0.84 3.62
CA ILE A 464 4.59 0.77 4.99
C ILE A 464 4.38 -0.69 5.44
N ARG A 465 3.92 -1.59 4.55
CA ARG A 465 3.82 -3.03 4.86
C ARG A 465 5.18 -3.64 5.17
N LEU A 466 6.19 -3.32 4.37
CA LEU A 466 7.57 -3.77 4.59
C LEU A 466 8.15 -3.16 5.88
N ALA A 467 7.90 -1.88 6.14
CA ALA A 467 8.31 -1.21 7.37
C ALA A 467 7.76 -1.90 8.63
N LYS A 468 6.49 -2.31 8.62
CA LYS A 468 5.88 -3.09 9.72
C LYS A 468 6.53 -4.46 9.92
N GLN A 469 6.95 -5.11 8.83
CA GLN A 469 7.65 -6.39 8.91
C GLN A 469 9.06 -6.21 9.47
N ILE A 470 9.83 -5.24 8.97
CA ILE A 470 11.19 -4.91 9.45
C ILE A 470 11.17 -4.52 10.93
N ALA A 471 10.16 -3.75 11.34
CA ALA A 471 9.97 -3.33 12.74
C ALA A 471 9.38 -4.43 13.64
N LYS A 472 8.99 -5.60 13.09
CA LYS A 472 8.35 -6.73 13.81
C LYS A 472 7.05 -6.38 14.54
N VAL A 473 6.33 -5.38 14.04
CA VAL A 473 5.10 -4.86 14.67
C VAL A 473 3.83 -5.27 13.91
N ARG A 474 3.89 -6.32 13.08
CA ARG A 474 2.70 -6.78 12.34
C ARG A 474 1.64 -7.31 13.32
N ARG A 475 0.40 -6.89 13.08
CA ARG A 475 -0.77 -7.42 13.79
C ARG A 475 -1.05 -8.86 13.37
N LEU A 476 -1.76 -9.59 14.22
CA LEU A 476 -2.44 -10.83 13.84
C LEU A 476 -3.47 -10.52 12.75
N THR A 477 -3.72 -11.47 11.87
CA THR A 477 -4.62 -11.24 10.74
C THR A 477 -5.60 -12.40 10.58
N TYR A 478 -6.83 -12.06 10.20
CA TYR A 478 -7.81 -12.99 9.65
C TYR A 478 -8.20 -12.49 8.25
N TYR A 479 -7.85 -13.30 7.22
CA TYR A 479 -8.06 -12.94 5.81
C TYR A 479 -8.62 -14.13 5.02
#